data_2b579202e75e997f9b4eedacca55dcad
#
_entry.id   2b579202e75e997f9b4eedacca55dcad
#
_cell.length_a   1.000
_cell.length_b   1.000
_cell.length_c   1.000
_cell.angle_alpha   90.00
_cell.angle_beta   90.00
_cell.angle_gamma   90.00
#
_symmetry.space_group_name_H-M   'P 1'
#
loop_
_entity.id
_entity.type
_entity.pdbx_description
1 polymer ?
#
loop_
_entity_poly.entity_id
_entity_poly.type
_entity_poly.pdbx_seq_one_letter_code
_entity_poly.pdbx_strand_id
1 'polypeptide(L)'
;RDTDRSRGLGDVYKRQVSNNMRKIHSKDTSIELLLRKALWHKGYRYRKNYKALPGSPDIVLTKYKIAIFCDSEFFHGKDWEILKLRLEKGKNPDFWIKKIERNRNRDYENDKKLLFLGYTVLHFWGQDISKHTDECLQAIEEAIWDTKFSDTATDYDISEE
;
A
#
# COMPACT_ATOMS: atom_id res chain seq x y z
N ARG A 1 -35.20 22.38 -9.62
CA ARG A 1 -35.10 21.48 -8.44
C ARG A 1 -34.01 20.41 -8.59
N ASP A 2 -33.87 19.81 -9.79
CA ASP A 2 -32.83 18.80 -10.03
C ASP A 2 -31.41 19.40 -10.07
N THR A 3 -31.28 20.66 -10.48
CA THR A 3 -30.01 21.40 -10.46
C THR A 3 -29.52 21.73 -9.05
N ASP A 4 -30.43 21.98 -8.11
CA ASP A 4 -30.06 22.25 -6.71
C ASP A 4 -29.64 20.98 -5.94
N ARG A 5 -30.24 19.84 -6.27
CA ARG A 5 -29.82 18.53 -5.72
C ARG A 5 -28.43 18.12 -6.22
N SER A 6 -28.16 18.34 -7.51
CA SER A 6 -26.86 17.99 -8.08
C SER A 6 -25.76 18.93 -7.56
N ARG A 7 -26.05 20.21 -7.28
CA ARG A 7 -25.13 21.12 -6.61
C ARG A 7 -24.85 20.71 -5.17
N GLY A 8 -25.89 20.34 -4.41
CA GLY A 8 -25.76 19.86 -3.04
C GLY A 8 -24.93 18.58 -2.92
N LEU A 9 -25.14 17.62 -3.81
CA LEU A 9 -24.36 16.38 -3.86
C LEU A 9 -22.91 16.63 -4.26
N GLY A 10 -22.65 17.54 -5.20
CA GLY A 10 -21.30 17.94 -5.59
C GLY A 10 -20.54 18.62 -4.46
N ASP A 11 -21.21 19.51 -3.70
CA ASP A 11 -20.61 20.22 -2.58
C ASP A 11 -20.38 19.29 -1.38
N VAL A 12 -21.28 18.36 -1.10
CA VAL A 12 -21.11 17.32 -0.08
C VAL A 12 -19.93 16.41 -0.45
N TYR A 13 -19.82 15.99 -1.69
CA TYR A 13 -18.70 15.18 -2.18
C TYR A 13 -17.38 15.93 -2.06
N LYS A 14 -17.31 17.19 -2.45
CA LYS A 14 -16.11 18.03 -2.30
C LYS A 14 -15.70 18.20 -0.83
N ARG A 15 -16.66 18.47 0.06
CA ARG A 15 -16.38 18.56 1.49
C ARG A 15 -15.90 17.25 2.06
N GLN A 16 -16.47 16.14 1.64
CA GLN A 16 -16.10 14.81 2.10
C GLN A 16 -14.68 14.43 1.63
N VAL A 17 -14.33 14.71 0.38
CA VAL A 17 -12.98 14.53 -0.15
C VAL A 17 -11.98 15.43 0.58
N SER A 18 -12.32 16.72 0.78
CA SER A 18 -11.48 17.65 1.51
C SER A 18 -11.30 17.26 2.98
N ASN A 19 -12.37 16.84 3.66
CA ASN A 19 -12.31 16.36 5.04
C ASN A 19 -11.53 15.06 5.16
N ASN A 20 -11.68 14.15 4.21
CA ASN A 20 -10.91 12.91 4.16
C ASN A 20 -9.42 13.19 3.93
N MET A 21 -9.09 14.16 3.07
CA MET A 21 -7.71 14.59 2.85
C MET A 21 -7.08 15.21 4.09
N ARG A 22 -7.85 15.97 4.89
CA ARG A 22 -7.38 16.52 6.17
C ARG A 22 -7.16 15.45 7.24
N LYS A 23 -7.91 14.35 7.17
CA LYS A 23 -7.78 13.21 8.08
C LYS A 23 -6.73 12.21 7.65
N ILE A 24 -6.28 12.27 6.39
CA ILE A 24 -5.23 11.39 5.88
C ILE A 24 -3.89 11.91 6.38
N HIS A 25 -3.36 11.22 7.37
CA HIS A 25 -1.98 11.39 7.80
C HIS A 25 -1.08 10.58 6.86
N SER A 26 0.08 11.11 6.52
CA SER A 26 1.09 10.38 5.73
C SER A 26 1.71 9.23 6.49
N LYS A 27 1.51 9.20 7.81
CA LYS A 27 2.05 8.19 8.74
C LYS A 27 0.98 7.77 9.74
N ASP A 28 1.14 6.57 10.28
CA ASP A 28 0.31 6.05 11.39
C ASP A 28 -1.19 6.08 11.09
N THR A 29 -1.58 5.78 9.85
CA THR A 29 -2.98 5.60 9.48
C THR A 29 -3.60 4.43 10.24
N SER A 30 -4.92 4.40 10.36
CA SER A 30 -5.63 3.33 11.08
C SER A 30 -5.32 1.95 10.53
N ILE A 31 -5.20 1.81 9.21
CA ILE A 31 -4.86 0.53 8.56
C ILE A 31 -3.41 0.11 8.86
N GLU A 32 -2.47 1.05 8.86
CA GLU A 32 -1.08 0.76 9.25
C GLU A 32 -0.98 0.30 10.70
N LEU A 33 -1.68 0.99 11.62
CA LEU A 33 -1.72 0.61 13.04
C LEU A 33 -2.32 -0.78 13.23
N LEU A 34 -3.40 -1.08 12.51
CA LEU A 34 -4.07 -2.38 12.60
C LEU A 34 -3.12 -3.51 12.17
N LEU A 35 -2.44 -3.36 11.04
CA LEU A 35 -1.53 -4.37 10.52
C LEU A 35 -0.29 -4.51 11.42
N ARG A 36 0.27 -3.39 11.91
CA ARG A 36 1.41 -3.41 12.83
C ARG A 36 1.10 -4.14 14.13
N LYS A 37 -0.05 -3.85 14.73
CA LYS A 37 -0.50 -4.56 15.95
C LYS A 37 -0.65 -6.05 15.71
N ALA A 38 -1.23 -6.44 14.61
CA ALA A 38 -1.40 -7.84 14.26
C ALA A 38 -0.05 -8.56 14.10
N LEU A 39 0.92 -7.93 13.43
CA LEU A 39 2.29 -8.46 13.32
C LEU A 39 2.99 -8.56 14.67
N TRP A 40 2.85 -7.54 15.51
CA TRP A 40 3.45 -7.52 16.84
C TRP A 40 2.93 -8.65 17.73
N HIS A 41 1.62 -8.88 17.71
CA HIS A 41 1.00 -9.99 18.45
C HIS A 41 1.44 -11.37 17.99
N LYS A 42 1.82 -11.51 16.72
CA LYS A 42 2.40 -12.73 16.17
C LYS A 42 3.89 -12.91 16.52
N GLY A 43 4.49 -11.93 17.18
CA GLY A 43 5.89 -11.97 17.57
C GLY A 43 6.87 -11.37 16.57
N TYR A 44 6.39 -10.81 15.47
CA TYR A 44 7.26 -10.16 14.49
C TYR A 44 7.68 -8.78 14.93
N ARG A 45 8.91 -8.41 14.58
CA ARG A 45 9.45 -7.07 14.82
C ARG A 45 9.72 -6.39 13.51
N TYR A 46 9.46 -5.09 13.45
CA TYR A 46 9.47 -4.32 12.22
C TYR A 46 9.97 -2.90 12.46
N ARG A 47 10.34 -2.25 11.37
CA ARG A 47 10.53 -0.80 11.31
C ARG A 47 9.33 -0.18 10.60
N LYS A 48 8.88 0.96 11.11
CA LYS A 48 7.74 1.70 10.56
C LYS A 48 8.21 2.92 9.79
N ASN A 49 7.51 3.24 8.69
CA ASN A 49 7.78 4.44 7.89
C ASN A 49 9.28 4.60 7.58
N TYR A 50 9.85 3.55 6.99
CA TYR A 50 11.30 3.42 6.87
C TYR A 50 11.83 4.21 5.66
N LYS A 51 12.24 5.45 5.91
CA LYS A 51 12.67 6.41 4.89
C LYS A 51 13.99 6.03 4.19
N ALA A 52 14.77 5.14 4.76
CA ALA A 52 16.04 4.70 4.16
C ALA A 52 15.85 3.83 2.91
N LEU A 53 14.63 3.31 2.69
CA LEU A 53 14.30 2.51 1.52
C LEU A 53 13.46 3.30 0.50
N PRO A 54 13.57 2.98 -0.80
CA PRO A 54 12.73 3.58 -1.83
C PRO A 54 11.24 3.47 -1.51
N GLY A 55 10.50 4.57 -1.67
CA GLY A 55 9.07 4.63 -1.40
C GLY A 55 8.68 4.74 0.06
N SER A 56 9.64 4.74 0.98
CA SER A 56 9.40 4.79 2.43
C SER A 56 8.34 3.78 2.88
N PRO A 57 8.60 2.47 2.78
CA PRO A 57 7.61 1.45 3.13
C PRO A 57 7.01 1.67 4.52
N ASP A 58 5.71 1.44 4.64
CA ASP A 58 4.98 1.64 5.89
C ASP A 58 5.45 0.69 7.00
N ILE A 59 5.78 -0.54 6.61
CA ILE A 59 6.27 -1.58 7.51
C ILE A 59 7.40 -2.33 6.83
N VAL A 60 8.53 -2.51 7.51
CA VAL A 60 9.65 -3.30 6.99
C VAL A 60 10.05 -4.36 7.99
N LEU A 61 9.99 -5.62 7.57
CA LEU A 61 10.54 -6.75 8.32
C LEU A 61 12.02 -6.90 7.88
N THR A 62 12.91 -6.19 8.55
CA THR A 62 14.33 -6.11 8.16
C THR A 62 15.01 -7.46 8.21
N LYS A 63 14.64 -8.31 9.16
CA LYS A 63 15.18 -9.67 9.30
C LYS A 63 14.96 -10.52 8.07
N TYR A 64 13.84 -10.33 7.39
CA TYR A 64 13.43 -11.13 6.22
C TYR A 64 13.52 -10.36 4.91
N LYS A 65 13.91 -9.10 4.94
CA LYS A 65 13.91 -8.19 3.78
C LYS A 65 12.55 -8.14 3.08
N ILE A 66 11.53 -7.86 3.85
CA ILE A 66 10.15 -7.69 3.35
C ILE A 66 9.71 -6.25 3.58
N ALA A 67 9.36 -5.57 2.50
CA ALA A 67 8.81 -4.23 2.52
C ALA A 67 7.30 -4.29 2.27
N ILE A 68 6.52 -3.68 3.15
CA ILE A 68 5.06 -3.72 3.11
C ILE A 68 4.52 -2.30 2.96
N PHE A 69 3.65 -2.12 1.98
CA PHE A 69 2.91 -0.90 1.73
C PHE A 69 1.43 -1.09 2.02
N CYS A 70 0.86 -0.13 2.74
CA CYS A 70 -0.56 -0.05 3.02
C CYS A 70 -1.16 1.03 2.12
N ASP A 71 -1.78 0.63 1.00
CA ASP A 71 -2.18 1.52 -0.07
C ASP A 71 -3.66 1.88 0.01
N SER A 72 -3.97 3.17 -0.07
CA SER A 72 -5.35 3.59 -0.26
C SER A 72 -5.80 3.30 -1.70
N GLU A 73 -7.02 2.82 -1.85
CA GLU A 73 -7.58 2.41 -3.14
C GLU A 73 -7.61 3.56 -4.15
N PHE A 74 -8.02 4.73 -3.70
CA PHE A 74 -8.15 5.90 -4.57
C PHE A 74 -6.79 6.44 -5.03
N PHE A 75 -5.89 6.74 -4.08
CA PHE A 75 -4.63 7.43 -4.41
C PHE A 75 -3.61 6.54 -5.14
N HIS A 76 -3.72 5.23 -4.99
CA HIS A 76 -2.87 4.26 -5.69
C HIS A 76 -3.57 3.63 -6.90
N GLY A 77 -4.78 4.09 -7.22
CA GLY A 77 -5.48 3.76 -8.45
C GLY A 77 -5.90 2.30 -8.55
N LYS A 78 -6.48 1.76 -7.47
CA LYS A 78 -7.07 0.42 -7.54
C LYS A 78 -8.13 0.37 -8.63
N ASP A 79 -8.12 -0.70 -9.44
CA ASP A 79 -9.00 -0.86 -10.60
C ASP A 79 -8.95 0.37 -11.53
N TRP A 80 -7.74 0.75 -11.89
CA TRP A 80 -7.44 2.02 -12.56
C TRP A 80 -8.30 2.29 -13.79
N GLU A 81 -8.55 1.29 -14.60
CA GLU A 81 -9.39 1.41 -15.81
C GLU A 81 -10.80 1.93 -15.46
N ILE A 82 -11.40 1.39 -14.40
CA ILE A 82 -12.72 1.79 -13.92
C ILE A 82 -12.66 3.17 -13.25
N LEU A 83 -11.68 3.39 -12.40
CA LEU A 83 -11.51 4.66 -11.70
C LEU A 83 -11.27 5.81 -12.68
N LYS A 84 -10.45 5.62 -13.70
CA LYS A 84 -10.18 6.62 -14.73
C LYS A 84 -11.46 7.05 -15.44
N LEU A 85 -12.32 6.11 -15.80
CA LEU A 85 -13.62 6.40 -16.42
C LEU A 85 -14.52 7.24 -15.49
N ARG A 86 -14.51 6.96 -14.19
CA ARG A 86 -15.24 7.75 -13.20
C ARG A 86 -14.67 9.17 -13.09
N LEU A 87 -13.36 9.31 -13.09
CA LEU A 87 -12.69 10.60 -12.99
C LEU A 87 -12.94 11.47 -14.22
N GLU A 88 -13.03 10.88 -15.41
CA GLU A 88 -13.39 11.57 -16.66
C GLU A 88 -14.75 12.26 -16.59
N LYS A 89 -15.68 11.67 -15.86
CA LYS A 89 -17.04 12.18 -15.64
C LYS A 89 -17.16 13.11 -14.45
N GLY A 90 -16.12 13.23 -13.64
CA GLY A 90 -16.12 14.04 -12.42
C GLY A 90 -15.59 15.47 -12.63
N LYS A 91 -15.23 16.12 -11.52
CA LYS A 91 -14.64 17.46 -11.52
C LYS A 91 -13.12 17.37 -11.54
N ASN A 92 -12.48 18.27 -12.31
CA ASN A 92 -11.03 18.32 -12.50
C ASN A 92 -10.43 16.99 -12.95
N PRO A 93 -10.95 16.37 -14.03
CA PRO A 93 -10.50 15.04 -14.44
C PRO A 93 -9.00 15.01 -14.75
N ASP A 94 -8.48 16.01 -15.45
CA ASP A 94 -7.06 16.08 -15.81
C ASP A 94 -6.13 16.10 -14.59
N PHE A 95 -6.50 16.86 -13.57
CA PHE A 95 -5.74 16.93 -12.33
C PHE A 95 -5.66 15.57 -11.63
N TRP A 96 -6.80 14.93 -11.44
CA TRP A 96 -6.85 13.66 -10.71
C TRP A 96 -6.22 12.50 -11.50
N ILE A 97 -6.48 12.43 -12.79
CA ILE A 97 -5.89 11.40 -13.65
C ILE A 97 -4.37 11.49 -13.64
N LYS A 98 -3.81 12.70 -13.86
CA LYS A 98 -2.36 12.91 -13.83
C LYS A 98 -1.76 12.61 -12.47
N LYS A 99 -2.43 12.98 -11.38
CA LYS A 99 -1.95 12.74 -10.03
C LYS A 99 -1.86 11.24 -9.73
N ILE A 100 -2.91 10.49 -10.04
CA ILE A 100 -2.95 9.05 -9.78
C ILE A 100 -1.98 8.31 -10.70
N GLU A 101 -1.88 8.69 -11.97
CA GLU A 101 -0.88 8.11 -12.88
C GLU A 101 0.54 8.32 -12.36
N ARG A 102 0.87 9.51 -11.87
CA ARG A 102 2.18 9.77 -11.24
C ARG A 102 2.40 8.90 -10.01
N ASN A 103 1.39 8.74 -9.17
CA ASN A 103 1.48 7.88 -7.99
C ASN A 103 1.75 6.43 -8.38
N ARG A 104 1.04 5.92 -9.37
CA ARG A 104 1.23 4.55 -9.88
C ARG A 104 2.60 4.34 -10.49
N ASN A 105 3.08 5.28 -11.29
CA ASN A 105 4.42 5.21 -11.89
C ASN A 105 5.50 5.27 -10.82
N ARG A 106 5.35 6.12 -9.82
CA ARG A 106 6.27 6.21 -8.69
C ARG A 106 6.29 4.90 -7.88
N ASP A 107 5.13 4.33 -7.61
CA ASP A 107 5.02 3.04 -6.90
C ASP A 107 5.75 1.94 -7.68
N TYR A 108 5.54 1.88 -8.97
CA TYR A 108 6.19 0.91 -9.86
C TYR A 108 7.72 1.06 -9.86
N GLU A 109 8.23 2.30 -9.96
CA GLU A 109 9.67 2.56 -9.93
C GLU A 109 10.27 2.24 -8.55
N ASN A 110 9.58 2.56 -7.47
CA ASN A 110 10.02 2.23 -6.12
C ASN A 110 10.07 0.72 -5.90
N ASP A 111 9.06 -0.01 -6.38
CA ASP A 111 9.02 -1.47 -6.30
C ASP A 111 10.20 -2.11 -7.03
N LYS A 112 10.53 -1.62 -8.23
CA LYS A 112 11.71 -2.08 -8.97
C LYS A 112 13.00 -1.87 -8.18
N LYS A 113 13.18 -0.70 -7.58
CA LYS A 113 14.35 -0.38 -6.77
C LYS A 113 14.46 -1.29 -5.55
N LEU A 114 13.32 -1.57 -4.89
CA LEU A 114 13.28 -2.47 -3.74
C LEU A 114 13.62 -3.91 -4.14
N LEU A 115 13.08 -4.39 -5.25
CA LEU A 115 13.40 -5.71 -5.78
C LEU A 115 14.88 -5.83 -6.12
N PHE A 116 15.46 -4.79 -6.72
CA PHE A 116 16.89 -4.73 -7.01
C PHE A 116 17.76 -4.81 -5.74
N LEU A 117 17.28 -4.21 -4.65
CA LEU A 117 17.94 -4.28 -3.34
C LEU A 117 17.74 -5.63 -2.61
N GLY A 118 17.04 -6.56 -3.22
CA GLY A 118 16.79 -7.89 -2.65
C GLY A 118 15.59 -7.97 -1.71
N TYR A 119 14.72 -6.98 -1.72
CA TYR A 119 13.50 -6.97 -0.91
C TYR A 119 12.35 -7.68 -1.61
N THR A 120 11.55 -8.41 -0.84
CA THR A 120 10.21 -8.82 -1.24
C THR A 120 9.26 -7.66 -0.97
N VAL A 121 8.46 -7.27 -1.94
CA VAL A 121 7.54 -6.14 -1.84
C VAL A 121 6.11 -6.63 -1.80
N LEU A 122 5.37 -6.24 -0.77
CA LEU A 122 3.96 -6.56 -0.60
C LEU A 122 3.15 -5.27 -0.52
N HIS A 123 2.10 -5.20 -1.32
CA HIS A 123 1.13 -4.12 -1.28
C HIS A 123 -0.23 -4.66 -0.83
N PHE A 124 -0.82 -4.04 0.18
CA PHE A 124 -2.16 -4.38 0.65
C PHE A 124 -3.06 -3.16 0.52
N TRP A 125 -4.25 -3.38 -0.03
CA TRP A 125 -5.27 -2.36 -0.07
C TRP A 125 -5.85 -2.11 1.32
N GLY A 126 -6.18 -0.85 1.62
CA GLY A 126 -6.70 -0.47 2.92
C GLY A 126 -7.92 -1.25 3.36
N GLN A 127 -8.85 -1.54 2.44
CA GLN A 127 -10.03 -2.35 2.75
C GLN A 127 -9.69 -3.80 3.07
N ASP A 128 -8.70 -4.37 2.40
CA ASP A 128 -8.25 -5.73 2.70
C ASP A 128 -7.62 -5.80 4.09
N ILE A 129 -6.84 -4.80 4.47
CA ILE A 129 -6.28 -4.72 5.82
C ILE A 129 -7.37 -4.62 6.86
N SER A 130 -8.38 -3.76 6.66
CA SER A 130 -9.45 -3.54 7.64
C SER A 130 -10.44 -4.69 7.73
N LYS A 131 -10.76 -5.35 6.63
CA LYS A 131 -11.78 -6.41 6.56
C LYS A 131 -11.20 -7.83 6.59
N HIS A 132 -9.98 -8.00 6.11
CA HIS A 132 -9.32 -9.28 5.90
C HIS A 132 -7.89 -9.27 6.47
N THR A 133 -7.74 -8.77 7.69
CA THR A 133 -6.43 -8.65 8.37
C THR A 133 -5.71 -9.99 8.43
N ASP A 134 -6.42 -11.06 8.75
CA ASP A 134 -5.85 -12.41 8.88
C ASP A 134 -5.30 -12.92 7.54
N GLU A 135 -5.97 -12.62 6.44
CA GLU A 135 -5.48 -12.97 5.10
C GLU A 135 -4.22 -12.19 4.73
N CYS A 136 -4.15 -10.92 5.11
CA CYS A 136 -2.94 -10.11 4.95
C CYS A 136 -1.77 -10.67 5.75
N LEU A 137 -2.01 -11.05 7.01
CA LEU A 137 -1.01 -11.71 7.85
C LEU A 137 -0.53 -13.02 7.24
N GLN A 138 -1.45 -13.83 6.73
CA GLN A 138 -1.11 -15.09 6.08
C GLN A 138 -0.20 -14.87 4.87
N ALA A 139 -0.49 -13.88 4.04
CA ALA A 139 0.35 -13.52 2.89
C ALA A 139 1.76 -13.09 3.33
N ILE A 140 1.87 -12.34 4.42
CA ILE A 140 3.16 -11.93 4.99
C ILE A 140 3.92 -13.16 5.51
N GLU A 141 3.26 -14.04 6.22
CA GLU A 141 3.87 -15.26 6.75
C GLU A 141 4.33 -16.20 5.64
N GLU A 142 3.59 -16.32 4.55
CA GLU A 142 4.01 -17.06 3.36
C GLU A 142 5.29 -16.47 2.75
N ALA A 143 5.37 -15.15 2.65
CA ALA A 143 6.57 -14.46 2.17
C ALA A 143 7.78 -14.70 3.09
N ILE A 144 7.57 -14.74 4.41
CA ILE A 144 8.61 -15.08 5.40
C ILE A 144 9.11 -16.51 5.18
N TRP A 145 8.21 -17.46 4.98
CA TRP A 145 8.55 -18.85 4.68
C TRP A 145 9.40 -18.97 3.42
N ASP A 146 8.98 -18.33 2.33
CA ASP A 146 9.71 -18.36 1.06
C ASP A 146 11.13 -17.81 1.23
N THR A 147 11.31 -16.75 2.00
CA THR A 147 12.63 -16.19 2.31
C THR A 147 13.50 -17.19 3.08
N LYS A 148 12.97 -17.84 4.12
CA LYS A 148 13.70 -18.84 4.89
C LYS A 148 14.14 -20.04 4.05
N PHE A 149 13.28 -20.51 3.14
CA PHE A 149 13.61 -21.63 2.26
C PHE A 149 14.70 -21.25 1.24
N SER A 150 14.69 -20.04 0.72
CA SER A 150 15.72 -19.56 -0.21
C SER A 150 17.09 -19.52 0.46
N ASP A 151 17.17 -19.07 1.72
CA ASP A 151 18.42 -19.00 2.47
C ASP A 151 18.98 -20.41 2.77
N THR A 152 18.12 -21.37 3.09
CA THR A 152 18.57 -22.74 3.33
C THR A 152 19.02 -23.45 2.06
N ALA A 153 18.44 -23.16 0.91
CA ALA A 153 18.86 -23.73 -0.37
C ALA A 153 20.27 -23.28 -0.79
N THR A 154 20.63 -22.01 -0.50
CA THR A 154 21.97 -21.51 -0.79
C THR A 154 23.06 -22.12 0.10
N ASP A 155 22.72 -22.50 1.32
CA ASP A 155 23.67 -23.15 2.23
C ASP A 155 23.99 -24.61 1.84
N TYR A 156 23.10 -25.28 1.11
CA TYR A 156 23.33 -26.65 0.61
C TYR A 156 24.21 -26.69 -0.65
N ASP A 157 24.14 -25.66 -1.49
CA ASP A 157 24.94 -25.61 -2.73
C ASP A 157 26.43 -25.31 -2.49
N ILE A 158 26.79 -24.79 -1.30
CA ILE A 158 28.18 -24.47 -0.94
C ILE A 158 28.92 -25.66 -0.31
N SER A 159 28.23 -26.72 0.07
CA SER A 159 28.81 -27.88 0.76
C SER A 159 29.16 -29.07 -0.16
N GLU A 160 28.97 -28.95 -1.47
CA GLU A 160 29.29 -30.02 -2.45
C GLU A 160 30.50 -29.68 -3.36
N GLU A 161 31.32 -28.70 -3.01
CA GLU A 161 32.66 -28.49 -3.57
C GLU A 161 33.70 -28.82 -2.46
#